data_7a839efb5bea3a16d4ce33f4a1144219
#
_entry.id   7a839efb5bea3a16d4ce33f4a1144219
#
_cell.length_a   1.000
_cell.length_b   1.000
_cell.length_c   1.000
_cell.angle_alpha   90.00
_cell.angle_beta   90.00
_cell.angle_gamma   90.00
#
_symmetry.space_group_name_H-M   'P 1'
#
loop_
_entity.id
_entity.type
_entity.pdbx_description
1 polymer ?
#
loop_
_entity_poly.entity_id
_entity_poly.type
_entity_poly.pdbx_seq_one_letter_code
_entity_poly.pdbx_strand_id
1 'polypeptide(L)'
;MSLVQTPVYVIGGQGGNAFTYDQSRNGRILRRIGVWAGEWQLRGIRVWMTGTDTPATFGTATGSYSEYTFADGERITRLSLWGNGAGTRSGGIRFYTTTGGSFFHKMTSWGLQTEYPIDVASGLCVGIMGRANVDVDSLGVLFLRTIASARMINVSYPTLGLEQAGIIPVTLDSFNDSNNAGTISKNWTFSGSRTVTISSSWSLTSGIETHASVSVQAGIPMVAEVSGEYGWSVSVSGTYATTQEESRTLAWDQSGTLQPGQWISLQATTRRGTITLPFQATMEITLLSGTIFQYAISSMYSGVDYTSVDITNTGSRALDQVEVKTTEQQVEGVEDQNVQPNKEAKECTLLFAE
;
A
#
# COMPACT_ATOMS: atom_id res chain seq x y z
N MET A 1 16.57 10.71 24.05
CA MET A 1 15.29 11.10 23.44
C MET A 1 15.23 10.47 22.06
N SER A 2 14.11 9.92 21.68
CA SER A 2 13.92 9.38 20.31
C SER A 2 13.94 10.54 19.31
N LEU A 3 14.75 10.44 18.25
CA LEU A 3 14.81 11.47 17.19
C LEU A 3 13.55 11.52 16.34
N VAL A 4 12.67 10.51 16.45
CA VAL A 4 11.44 10.41 15.67
C VAL A 4 10.21 11.06 16.32
N GLN A 5 10.28 11.34 17.64
CA GLN A 5 9.18 11.91 18.41
C GLN A 5 9.45 13.36 18.80
N THR A 6 8.37 14.10 19.11
CA THR A 6 8.49 15.41 19.76
C THR A 6 9.11 15.26 21.15
N PRO A 7 9.64 16.34 21.74
CA PRO A 7 10.01 16.36 23.15
C PRO A 7 8.78 15.96 24.02
N VAL A 8 8.97 14.99 24.92
CA VAL A 8 7.88 14.48 25.75
C VAL A 8 7.86 15.18 27.09
N TYR A 9 6.71 15.74 27.42
CA TYR A 9 6.44 16.30 28.75
C TYR A 9 5.55 15.33 29.50
N VAL A 10 6.03 14.85 30.65
CA VAL A 10 5.31 13.92 31.53
C VAL A 10 4.74 14.71 32.69
N ILE A 11 3.41 14.78 32.77
CA ILE A 11 2.69 15.61 33.73
C ILE A 11 2.08 14.76 34.86
N GLY A 12 2.34 15.14 36.09
CA GLY A 12 1.87 14.46 37.31
C GLY A 12 2.98 14.28 38.33
N GLY A 13 2.92 13.19 39.09
CA GLY A 13 3.81 12.87 40.20
C GLY A 13 4.86 11.83 39.85
N GLN A 14 5.68 11.48 40.86
CA GLN A 14 6.80 10.55 40.73
C GLN A 14 6.52 9.16 41.35
N GLY A 15 5.27 8.89 41.75
CA GLY A 15 4.83 7.61 42.31
C GLY A 15 4.77 6.50 41.25
N GLY A 16 4.34 5.31 41.66
CA GLY A 16 4.09 4.17 40.79
C GLY A 16 5.31 3.65 40.02
N ASN A 17 5.07 2.74 39.10
CA ASN A 17 6.07 2.15 38.22
C ASN A 17 6.15 2.90 36.89
N ALA A 18 7.37 3.14 36.40
CA ALA A 18 7.55 3.73 35.08
C ALA A 18 7.06 2.79 33.98
N PHE A 19 6.41 3.33 32.96
CA PHE A 19 6.04 2.64 31.74
C PHE A 19 6.38 3.47 30.50
N THR A 20 6.68 2.78 29.40
CA THR A 20 6.78 3.36 28.07
C THR A 20 6.14 2.39 27.09
N TYR A 21 5.13 2.85 26.37
CA TYR A 21 4.45 2.11 25.33
C TYR A 21 4.56 2.88 24.03
N ASP A 22 5.66 2.65 23.32
CA ASP A 22 6.02 3.28 22.05
C ASP A 22 5.84 2.29 20.90
N GLN A 23 4.98 2.62 19.94
CA GLN A 23 4.66 1.80 18.78
C GLN A 23 5.13 2.44 17.46
N SER A 24 5.94 3.50 17.51
CA SER A 24 6.44 4.21 16.32
C SER A 24 7.22 3.28 15.38
N ARG A 25 8.06 2.38 15.93
CA ARG A 25 8.85 1.42 15.16
C ARG A 25 8.05 0.26 14.56
N ASN A 26 6.79 0.13 14.96
CA ASN A 26 5.83 -0.82 14.39
C ASN A 26 4.87 -0.14 13.41
N GLY A 27 5.07 1.14 13.09
CA GLY A 27 4.20 1.92 12.20
C GLY A 27 2.82 2.21 12.77
N ARG A 28 2.56 1.93 14.06
CA ARG A 28 1.24 1.98 14.67
C ARG A 28 0.95 3.34 15.27
N ILE A 29 -0.32 3.75 15.15
CA ILE A 29 -0.84 4.99 15.73
C ILE A 29 -2.04 4.71 16.63
N LEU A 30 -2.39 5.65 17.48
CA LEU A 30 -3.52 5.55 18.38
C LEU A 30 -4.83 5.49 17.59
N ARG A 31 -5.59 4.41 17.77
CA ARG A 31 -6.92 4.18 17.19
C ARG A 31 -8.04 4.49 18.17
N ARG A 32 -7.83 4.21 19.45
CA ARG A 32 -8.82 4.48 20.52
C ARG A 32 -8.12 4.69 21.85
N ILE A 33 -8.66 5.57 22.65
CA ILE A 33 -8.21 5.85 24.01
C ILE A 33 -9.39 5.78 24.96
N GLY A 34 -9.23 5.11 26.11
CA GLY A 34 -10.17 5.08 27.21
C GLY A 34 -9.50 5.56 28.49
N VAL A 35 -10.18 6.37 29.27
CA VAL A 35 -9.65 6.96 30.49
C VAL A 35 -10.64 6.76 31.63
N TRP A 36 -10.15 6.32 32.77
CA TRP A 36 -10.89 6.24 34.03
C TRP A 36 -10.43 7.35 34.96
N ALA A 37 -11.38 8.08 35.53
CA ALA A 37 -11.13 9.14 36.47
C ALA A 37 -11.75 8.83 37.84
N GLY A 38 -11.00 9.08 38.89
CA GLY A 38 -11.46 9.11 40.26
C GLY A 38 -11.77 10.54 40.71
N GLU A 39 -11.98 10.73 42.01
CA GLU A 39 -12.29 12.04 42.60
C GLU A 39 -11.11 13.03 42.50
N TRP A 40 -9.87 12.53 42.68
CA TRP A 40 -8.67 13.32 42.88
C TRP A 40 -7.58 13.11 41.83
N GLN A 41 -7.78 12.18 40.88
CA GLN A 41 -6.77 11.79 39.89
C GLN A 41 -7.38 10.97 38.75
N LEU A 42 -6.59 10.74 37.70
CA LEU A 42 -6.85 9.67 36.75
C LEU A 42 -6.49 8.30 37.36
N ARG A 43 -7.43 7.35 37.27
CA ARG A 43 -7.29 5.99 37.83
C ARG A 43 -6.61 5.07 36.83
N GLY A 44 -6.97 5.19 35.55
CA GLY A 44 -6.43 4.35 34.51
C GLY A 44 -6.51 4.98 33.14
N ILE A 45 -5.65 4.51 32.26
CA ILE A 45 -5.65 4.84 30.85
C ILE A 45 -5.46 3.56 30.03
N ARG A 46 -6.23 3.43 28.97
CA ARG A 46 -6.16 2.32 28.02
C ARG A 46 -6.03 2.86 26.61
N VAL A 47 -5.09 2.30 25.86
CA VAL A 47 -4.83 2.68 24.47
C VAL A 47 -4.92 1.47 23.56
N TRP A 48 -5.57 1.63 22.41
CA TRP A 48 -5.60 0.69 21.31
C TRP A 48 -4.87 1.30 20.13
N MET A 49 -3.86 0.60 19.65
CA MET A 49 -3.10 1.05 18.49
C MET A 49 -3.64 0.37 17.22
N THR A 50 -3.40 0.97 16.05
CA THR A 50 -3.69 0.35 14.77
C THR A 50 -2.89 -0.95 14.60
N GLY A 51 -3.39 -1.88 13.77
CA GLY A 51 -2.71 -3.15 13.49
C GLY A 51 -2.64 -4.13 14.67
N THR A 52 -3.41 -3.89 15.75
CA THR A 52 -3.56 -4.84 16.88
C THR A 52 -4.89 -4.65 17.58
N ASP A 53 -5.51 -5.75 18.01
CA ASP A 53 -6.73 -5.71 18.81
C ASP A 53 -6.46 -5.75 20.33
N THR A 54 -5.22 -6.02 20.72
CA THR A 54 -4.83 -6.07 22.12
C THR A 54 -4.51 -4.66 22.63
N PRO A 55 -5.27 -4.11 23.60
CA PRO A 55 -4.98 -2.82 24.21
C PRO A 55 -3.87 -2.92 25.24
N ALA A 56 -3.21 -1.79 25.49
CA ALA A 56 -2.37 -1.60 26.67
C ALA A 56 -3.12 -0.78 27.71
N THR A 57 -3.06 -1.22 28.98
CA THR A 57 -3.75 -0.55 30.10
C THR A 57 -2.74 -0.25 31.21
N PHE A 58 -2.77 0.97 31.73
CA PHE A 58 -1.92 1.47 32.80
C PHE A 58 -2.80 2.07 33.91
N GLY A 59 -2.50 1.77 35.17
CA GLY A 59 -3.37 2.08 36.30
C GLY A 59 -4.53 1.08 36.45
N THR A 60 -5.58 1.47 37.11
CA THR A 60 -6.74 0.63 37.43
C THR A 60 -7.98 1.08 36.65
N ALA A 61 -8.67 0.15 36.00
CA ALA A 61 -9.88 0.38 35.23
C ALA A 61 -11.12 0.56 36.16
N THR A 62 -11.11 1.62 37.01
CA THR A 62 -12.16 1.91 37.96
C THR A 62 -12.45 3.42 38.02
N GLY A 63 -13.69 3.78 38.32
CA GLY A 63 -14.14 5.18 38.38
C GLY A 63 -14.96 5.59 37.18
N SER A 64 -15.10 6.88 36.96
CA SER A 64 -15.82 7.45 35.80
C SER A 64 -15.02 7.15 34.52
N TYR A 65 -15.68 6.56 33.53
CA TYR A 65 -15.04 6.13 32.25
C TYR A 65 -15.54 6.99 31.10
N SER A 66 -14.60 7.36 30.23
CA SER A 66 -14.89 7.92 28.91
C SER A 66 -13.88 7.38 27.89
N GLU A 67 -14.31 7.25 26.66
CA GLU A 67 -13.45 6.81 25.55
C GLU A 67 -13.66 7.65 24.29
N TYR A 68 -12.66 7.63 23.42
CA TYR A 68 -12.70 8.24 22.10
C TYR A 68 -12.10 7.28 21.09
N THR A 69 -12.82 7.06 19.98
CA THR A 69 -12.34 6.28 18.84
C THR A 69 -12.10 7.21 17.66
N PHE A 70 -10.89 7.17 17.13
CA PHE A 70 -10.50 7.98 15.99
C PHE A 70 -11.05 7.37 14.70
N ALA A 71 -11.54 8.20 13.80
CA ALA A 71 -11.88 7.83 12.44
C ALA A 71 -10.59 7.63 11.60
N ASP A 72 -10.72 6.95 10.46
CA ASP A 72 -9.61 6.80 9.53
C ASP A 72 -9.13 8.18 9.03
N GLY A 73 -7.81 8.40 9.07
CA GLY A 73 -7.21 9.68 8.70
C GLY A 73 -7.31 10.79 9.75
N GLU A 74 -8.02 10.57 10.86
CA GLU A 74 -8.18 11.56 11.92
C GLU A 74 -6.90 11.71 12.76
N ARG A 75 -6.55 12.95 13.10
CA ARG A 75 -5.34 13.31 13.85
C ARG A 75 -5.67 14.29 14.97
N ILE A 76 -4.85 14.27 16.01
CA ILE A 76 -4.94 15.24 17.11
C ILE A 76 -4.37 16.59 16.66
N THR A 77 -5.12 17.67 16.84
CA THR A 77 -4.69 19.04 16.50
C THR A 77 -4.22 19.83 17.71
N ARG A 78 -4.72 19.50 18.90
CA ARG A 78 -4.32 20.07 20.18
C ARG A 78 -4.47 19.01 21.27
N LEU A 79 -3.55 19.01 22.22
CA LEU A 79 -3.62 18.17 23.41
C LEU A 79 -3.14 18.97 24.61
N SER A 80 -3.85 18.81 25.72
CA SER A 80 -3.47 19.37 27.02
C SER A 80 -3.57 18.30 28.10
N LEU A 81 -2.62 18.32 29.02
CA LEU A 81 -2.59 17.48 30.21
C LEU A 81 -2.67 18.35 31.46
N TRP A 82 -3.16 17.79 32.56
CA TRP A 82 -3.18 18.40 33.90
C TRP A 82 -2.66 17.42 34.93
N GLY A 83 -1.90 17.93 35.89
CA GLY A 83 -1.67 17.25 37.13
C GLY A 83 -2.91 17.34 38.03
N ASN A 84 -2.93 16.63 39.16
CA ASN A 84 -4.02 16.64 40.12
C ASN A 84 -3.98 17.83 41.10
N GLY A 85 -3.13 18.82 40.85
CA GLY A 85 -2.97 20.00 41.73
C GLY A 85 -2.08 19.76 42.96
N ALA A 86 -2.01 18.54 43.47
CA ALA A 86 -1.13 18.14 44.59
C ALA A 86 0.28 17.70 44.12
N GLY A 87 0.54 17.66 42.83
CA GLY A 87 1.82 17.22 42.27
C GLY A 87 2.13 15.72 42.41
N THR A 88 1.11 14.91 42.70
CA THR A 88 1.28 13.48 43.00
C THR A 88 0.72 12.54 41.95
N ARG A 89 -0.25 13.00 41.10
CA ARG A 89 -0.98 12.21 40.11
C ARG A 89 -1.30 13.04 38.87
N SER A 90 -1.66 12.35 37.76
CA SER A 90 -2.33 12.96 36.62
C SER A 90 -3.78 13.31 36.96
N GLY A 91 -4.24 14.50 36.55
CA GLY A 91 -5.56 15.04 36.84
C GLY A 91 -6.54 15.03 35.68
N GLY A 92 -6.05 15.14 34.44
CA GLY A 92 -6.93 15.20 33.27
C GLY A 92 -6.18 15.21 31.97
N ILE A 93 -6.93 14.88 30.88
CA ILE A 93 -6.49 14.93 29.50
C ILE A 93 -7.60 15.53 28.62
N ARG A 94 -7.24 16.44 27.72
CA ARG A 94 -8.13 17.00 26.71
C ARG A 94 -7.42 17.04 25.37
N PHE A 95 -8.12 16.70 24.31
CA PHE A 95 -7.64 16.91 22.95
C PHE A 95 -8.77 17.29 21.98
N TYR A 96 -8.37 17.82 20.83
CA TYR A 96 -9.22 18.13 19.69
C TYR A 96 -8.62 17.46 18.44
N THR A 97 -9.45 17.20 17.44
CA THR A 97 -9.03 16.45 16.24
C THR A 97 -9.29 17.22 14.95
N THR A 98 -8.73 16.72 13.85
CA THR A 98 -8.88 17.30 12.50
C THR A 98 -10.31 17.22 11.97
N THR A 99 -11.13 16.31 12.47
CA THR A 99 -12.55 16.14 12.07
C THR A 99 -13.51 16.97 12.90
N GLY A 100 -12.99 17.80 13.82
CA GLY A 100 -13.78 18.58 14.76
C GLY A 100 -14.18 17.82 16.02
N GLY A 101 -13.71 16.59 16.19
CA GLY A 101 -13.90 15.79 17.39
C GLY A 101 -13.17 16.39 18.59
N SER A 102 -13.65 16.08 19.79
CA SER A 102 -13.02 16.48 21.04
C SER A 102 -13.21 15.42 22.12
N PHE A 103 -12.25 15.33 22.99
CA PHE A 103 -12.28 14.47 24.16
C PHE A 103 -11.80 15.27 25.38
N PHE A 104 -12.50 15.15 26.48
CA PHE A 104 -12.10 15.73 27.76
C PHE A 104 -12.53 14.83 28.88
N HIS A 105 -11.57 14.25 29.60
CA HIS A 105 -11.85 13.48 30.79
C HIS A 105 -10.89 13.87 31.93
N LYS A 106 -11.41 14.00 33.15
CA LYS A 106 -10.68 14.56 34.26
C LYS A 106 -11.19 14.02 35.61
N MET A 107 -10.40 14.19 36.64
CA MET A 107 -10.83 14.00 38.03
C MET A 107 -12.13 14.75 38.34
N THR A 108 -12.98 14.19 39.22
CA THR A 108 -14.37 14.64 39.37
C THR A 108 -14.60 15.65 40.48
N SER A 109 -13.80 15.64 41.54
CA SER A 109 -14.05 16.45 42.74
C SER A 109 -13.22 17.72 42.83
N TRP A 110 -11.98 17.71 42.30
CA TRP A 110 -11.14 18.90 42.29
C TRP A 110 -11.20 19.62 40.95
N GLY A 111 -11.13 20.95 40.99
CA GLY A 111 -10.91 21.78 39.82
C GLY A 111 -9.48 21.57 39.29
N LEU A 112 -9.35 21.48 37.96
CA LEU A 112 -8.04 21.46 37.32
C LEU A 112 -7.28 22.77 37.55
N GLN A 113 -6.00 22.68 37.84
CA GLN A 113 -5.12 23.83 38.10
C GLN A 113 -4.39 24.23 36.80
N THR A 114 -3.10 23.93 36.71
CA THR A 114 -2.28 24.32 35.56
C THR A 114 -2.53 23.42 34.35
N GLU A 115 -2.83 24.04 33.22
CA GLU A 115 -2.91 23.38 31.91
C GLU A 115 -1.52 23.30 31.29
N TYR A 116 -1.15 22.13 30.82
CA TYR A 116 0.08 21.89 30.12
C TYR A 116 -0.23 21.53 28.67
N PRO A 117 -0.15 22.52 27.72
CA PRO A 117 -0.28 22.23 26.31
C PRO A 117 0.91 21.40 25.82
N ILE A 118 0.62 20.39 25.01
CA ILE A 118 1.61 19.44 24.46
C ILE A 118 1.78 19.71 22.97
N ASP A 119 3.03 19.71 22.51
CA ASP A 119 3.34 19.77 21.08
C ASP A 119 2.93 18.46 20.42
N VAL A 120 1.94 18.53 19.53
CA VAL A 120 1.39 17.37 18.81
C VAL A 120 2.02 17.15 17.45
N ALA A 121 2.82 18.10 16.94
CA ALA A 121 3.51 18.06 15.63
C ALA A 121 2.65 17.50 14.48
N SER A 122 2.89 16.26 14.04
CA SER A 122 2.08 15.60 12.99
C SER A 122 0.63 15.32 13.42
N GLY A 123 0.33 15.35 14.70
CA GLY A 123 -0.95 14.90 15.27
C GLY A 123 -1.08 13.38 15.41
N LEU A 124 -0.07 12.62 14.99
CA LEU A 124 -0.05 11.15 15.08
C LEU A 124 0.50 10.72 16.44
N CYS A 125 -0.37 10.27 17.32
CA CYS A 125 0.02 9.68 18.59
C CYS A 125 0.51 8.25 18.35
N VAL A 126 1.79 8.01 18.63
CA VAL A 126 2.46 6.70 18.45
C VAL A 126 2.63 5.95 19.77
N GLY A 127 2.12 6.50 20.87
CA GLY A 127 2.16 5.85 22.17
C GLY A 127 2.03 6.79 23.35
N ILE A 128 2.21 6.22 24.53
CA ILE A 128 2.17 6.94 25.81
C ILE A 128 3.30 6.47 26.73
N MET A 129 3.69 7.32 27.66
CA MET A 129 4.61 6.97 28.73
C MET A 129 4.23 7.65 30.03
N GLY A 130 4.83 7.23 31.11
CA GLY A 130 4.57 7.84 32.41
C GLY A 130 4.87 6.90 33.56
N ARG A 131 4.11 7.05 34.61
CA ARG A 131 4.18 6.21 35.82
C ARG A 131 2.77 5.83 36.26
N ALA A 132 2.58 4.59 36.63
CA ALA A 132 1.29 4.07 37.08
C ALA A 132 1.47 2.86 38.01
N ASN A 133 0.48 2.67 38.90
CA ASN A 133 0.29 1.45 39.67
C ASN A 133 -1.22 1.27 39.90
N VAL A 134 -1.76 1.70 41.02
CA VAL A 134 -3.22 1.77 41.27
C VAL A 134 -3.83 2.94 40.51
N ASP A 135 -3.12 4.06 40.45
CA ASP A 135 -3.51 5.28 39.73
C ASP A 135 -2.52 5.58 38.58
N VAL A 136 -2.88 6.54 37.73
CA VAL A 136 -1.95 7.15 36.80
C VAL A 136 -1.21 8.27 37.49
N ASP A 137 0.02 7.98 37.94
CA ASP A 137 0.83 8.93 38.68
C ASP A 137 1.31 10.07 37.80
N SER A 138 1.77 9.74 36.59
CA SER A 138 2.10 10.72 35.56
C SER A 138 1.82 10.19 34.16
N LEU A 139 1.55 11.12 33.23
CA LEU A 139 1.23 10.82 31.85
C LEU A 139 1.97 11.74 30.88
N GLY A 140 2.56 11.17 29.85
CA GLY A 140 3.08 11.83 28.67
C GLY A 140 2.58 11.11 27.41
N VAL A 141 2.36 11.87 26.34
CA VAL A 141 1.89 11.35 25.05
C VAL A 141 3.01 11.48 24.04
N LEU A 142 3.24 10.41 23.27
CA LEU A 142 4.29 10.32 22.28
C LEU A 142 3.73 10.68 20.91
N PHE A 143 4.14 11.81 20.36
CA PHE A 143 3.75 12.24 19.02
C PHE A 143 4.89 12.07 18.03
N LEU A 144 4.56 11.56 16.83
CA LEU A 144 5.49 11.52 15.72
C LEU A 144 5.77 12.95 15.23
N ARG A 145 7.02 13.27 14.93
CA ARG A 145 7.38 14.52 14.25
C ARG A 145 6.76 14.57 12.86
N THR A 146 6.67 15.75 12.28
CA THR A 146 6.08 15.96 10.95
C THR A 146 6.81 15.14 9.90
N ILE A 147 6.03 14.40 9.09
CA ILE A 147 6.52 13.58 7.99
C ILE A 147 6.82 14.47 6.79
N ALA A 148 7.97 14.29 6.17
CA ALA A 148 8.36 14.91 4.90
C ALA A 148 7.99 14.02 3.71
N SER A 149 8.30 12.71 3.81
CA SER A 149 7.98 11.73 2.75
C SER A 149 7.89 10.32 3.34
N ALA A 150 7.20 9.44 2.59
CA ALA A 150 7.11 8.02 2.88
C ALA A 150 7.41 7.21 1.61
N ARG A 151 8.16 6.12 1.77
CA ARG A 151 8.54 5.25 0.66
C ARG A 151 8.44 3.79 1.08
N MET A 152 7.82 2.97 0.24
CA MET A 152 7.81 1.53 0.37
C MET A 152 8.96 0.94 -0.46
N ILE A 153 9.84 0.20 0.18
CA ILE A 153 11.04 -0.40 -0.42
C ILE A 153 11.13 -1.88 -0.09
N ASN A 154 12.03 -2.62 -0.76
CA ASN A 154 12.24 -4.05 -0.54
C ASN A 154 10.94 -4.86 -0.64
N VAL A 155 10.09 -4.52 -1.62
CA VAL A 155 8.83 -5.21 -1.85
C VAL A 155 9.11 -6.61 -2.40
N SER A 156 8.51 -7.60 -1.78
CA SER A 156 8.59 -9.01 -2.17
C SER A 156 7.20 -9.64 -2.18
N TYR A 157 7.03 -10.67 -2.99
CA TYR A 157 5.77 -11.39 -3.17
C TYR A 157 5.99 -12.88 -2.85
N PRO A 158 5.90 -13.29 -1.58
CA PRO A 158 6.34 -14.63 -1.13
C PRO A 158 5.60 -15.80 -1.79
N THR A 159 4.37 -15.56 -2.27
CA THR A 159 3.52 -16.61 -2.85
C THR A 159 3.43 -16.55 -4.38
N LEU A 160 4.12 -15.63 -5.04
CA LEU A 160 3.98 -15.40 -6.48
C LEU A 160 4.22 -16.68 -7.33
N GLY A 161 5.20 -17.49 -6.96
CA GLY A 161 5.49 -18.73 -7.66
C GLY A 161 4.44 -19.85 -7.48
N LEU A 162 3.53 -19.70 -6.54
CA LEU A 162 2.47 -20.69 -6.25
C LEU A 162 1.15 -20.32 -6.96
N GLU A 163 0.99 -19.07 -7.39
CA GLU A 163 -0.23 -18.54 -8.00
C GLU A 163 -0.13 -18.65 -9.54
N GLN A 164 -0.42 -19.83 -10.09
CA GLN A 164 -0.63 -19.99 -11.55
C GLN A 164 -2.09 -19.68 -11.97
N ALA A 165 -2.97 -19.53 -11.01
CA ALA A 165 -4.39 -19.22 -11.24
C ALA A 165 -4.59 -17.76 -11.73
N GLY A 166 -5.71 -17.53 -12.42
CA GLY A 166 -6.14 -16.20 -12.85
C GLY A 166 -5.62 -15.74 -14.22
N ILE A 167 -4.87 -16.59 -14.96
CA ILE A 167 -4.48 -16.29 -16.34
C ILE A 167 -5.44 -17.02 -17.29
N ILE A 168 -6.20 -16.24 -18.06
CA ILE A 168 -7.20 -16.76 -18.99
C ILE A 168 -6.94 -16.26 -20.42
N PRO A 169 -7.21 -17.08 -21.46
CA PRO A 169 -7.19 -16.61 -22.82
C PRO A 169 -8.37 -15.67 -23.10
N VAL A 170 -8.11 -14.61 -23.85
CA VAL A 170 -9.12 -13.65 -24.31
C VAL A 170 -9.00 -13.51 -25.82
N THR A 171 -10.06 -13.84 -26.53
CA THR A 171 -10.15 -13.59 -27.96
C THR A 171 -10.42 -12.13 -28.21
N LEU A 172 -9.56 -11.48 -28.98
CA LEU A 172 -9.69 -10.09 -29.37
C LEU A 172 -10.51 -9.95 -30.64
N ASP A 173 -10.22 -10.80 -31.63
CA ASP A 173 -10.87 -10.81 -32.94
C ASP A 173 -10.72 -12.15 -33.64
N SER A 174 -11.51 -12.40 -34.69
CA SER A 174 -11.42 -13.58 -35.54
C SER A 174 -11.65 -13.21 -37.00
N PHE A 175 -10.93 -13.84 -37.87
CA PHE A 175 -10.92 -13.60 -39.31
C PHE A 175 -11.12 -14.89 -40.08
N ASN A 176 -12.02 -14.86 -41.04
CA ASN A 176 -12.24 -15.96 -41.98
C ASN A 176 -12.28 -15.42 -43.38
N ASP A 177 -11.50 -16.00 -44.25
CA ASP A 177 -11.52 -15.66 -45.68
C ASP A 177 -11.32 -16.88 -46.57
N SER A 178 -11.82 -16.81 -47.81
CA SER A 178 -11.74 -17.90 -48.78
C SER A 178 -11.62 -17.40 -50.20
N ASN A 179 -10.96 -18.21 -51.04
CA ASN A 179 -10.85 -17.98 -52.46
C ASN A 179 -11.47 -19.18 -53.23
N ASN A 180 -12.69 -19.57 -52.86
CA ASN A 180 -13.34 -20.80 -53.36
C ASN A 180 -13.75 -20.78 -54.82
N ALA A 181 -14.08 -19.60 -55.35
CA ALA A 181 -14.54 -19.43 -56.74
C ALA A 181 -13.54 -18.69 -57.64
N GLY A 182 -12.39 -18.30 -57.10
CA GLY A 182 -11.37 -17.54 -57.83
C GLY A 182 -10.58 -18.43 -58.80
N THR A 183 -10.14 -17.81 -59.88
CA THR A 183 -9.17 -18.40 -60.85
C THR A 183 -7.78 -17.80 -60.70
N ILE A 184 -7.68 -16.75 -59.88
CA ILE A 184 -6.43 -16.03 -59.55
C ILE A 184 -6.26 -15.95 -58.02
N SER A 185 -5.03 -15.68 -57.57
CA SER A 185 -4.74 -15.47 -56.15
C SER A 185 -5.47 -14.24 -55.57
N LYS A 186 -5.86 -14.33 -54.29
CA LYS A 186 -6.54 -13.27 -53.55
C LYS A 186 -5.69 -12.89 -52.33
N ASN A 187 -5.36 -11.61 -52.19
CA ASN A 187 -4.70 -11.09 -50.98
C ASN A 187 -5.71 -10.89 -49.85
N TRP A 188 -5.25 -11.14 -48.62
CA TRP A 188 -6.01 -10.88 -47.41
C TRP A 188 -5.16 -10.15 -46.39
N THR A 189 -5.83 -9.41 -45.48
CA THR A 189 -5.22 -8.74 -44.33
C THR A 189 -6.13 -8.92 -43.11
N PHE A 190 -5.54 -9.31 -42.01
CA PHE A 190 -6.18 -9.39 -40.70
C PHE A 190 -5.45 -8.46 -39.75
N SER A 191 -6.00 -7.28 -39.51
CA SER A 191 -5.40 -6.27 -38.66
C SER A 191 -6.46 -5.60 -37.76
N GLY A 192 -6.02 -5.16 -36.59
CA GLY A 192 -6.87 -4.48 -35.66
C GLY A 192 -6.11 -4.03 -34.40
N SER A 193 -6.83 -3.37 -33.52
CA SER A 193 -6.31 -3.00 -32.22
C SER A 193 -7.41 -2.97 -31.17
N ARG A 194 -7.04 -3.21 -29.91
CA ARG A 194 -7.92 -3.12 -28.75
C ARG A 194 -7.18 -2.51 -27.58
N THR A 195 -7.75 -1.45 -27.00
CA THR A 195 -7.23 -0.86 -25.76
C THR A 195 -7.72 -1.66 -24.55
N VAL A 196 -6.81 -2.00 -23.67
CA VAL A 196 -7.05 -2.68 -22.39
C VAL A 196 -6.50 -1.85 -21.25
N THR A 197 -7.01 -2.05 -20.05
CA THR A 197 -6.50 -1.39 -18.84
C THR A 197 -5.68 -2.40 -18.03
N ILE A 198 -4.43 -2.07 -17.77
CA ILE A 198 -3.57 -2.75 -16.80
C ILE A 198 -3.60 -1.99 -15.48
N SER A 199 -3.51 -2.70 -14.37
CA SER A 199 -3.59 -2.07 -13.06
C SER A 199 -2.68 -2.73 -12.04
N SER A 200 -2.21 -1.94 -11.08
CA SER A 200 -1.41 -2.40 -9.95
C SER A 200 -1.82 -1.61 -8.70
N SER A 201 -2.05 -2.31 -7.60
CA SER A 201 -2.45 -1.70 -6.34
C SER A 201 -1.80 -2.42 -5.15
N TRP A 202 -1.09 -1.67 -4.31
CA TRP A 202 -0.58 -2.11 -3.03
C TRP A 202 -1.45 -1.52 -1.92
N SER A 203 -2.24 -2.37 -1.26
CA SER A 203 -3.07 -1.94 -0.13
C SER A 203 -2.18 -1.50 1.03
N LEU A 204 -2.48 -0.35 1.63
CA LEU A 204 -1.84 0.08 2.88
C LEU A 204 -2.72 -0.33 4.06
N THR A 205 -2.10 -0.82 5.12
CA THR A 205 -2.78 -1.05 6.40
C THR A 205 -2.95 0.28 7.13
N SER A 206 -3.87 0.36 8.10
CA SER A 206 -4.03 1.57 8.91
C SER A 206 -2.81 1.77 9.83
N GLY A 207 -2.06 2.86 9.61
CA GLY A 207 -0.86 3.18 10.39
C GLY A 207 -0.30 4.55 10.01
N ILE A 208 0.98 4.78 10.31
CA ILE A 208 1.68 6.03 9.97
C ILE A 208 1.62 6.29 8.46
N GLU A 209 1.74 5.25 7.66
CA GLU A 209 1.78 5.29 6.19
C GLU A 209 0.50 5.86 5.56
N THR A 210 -0.66 5.71 6.19
CA THR A 210 -1.93 6.25 5.65
C THR A 210 -2.05 7.78 5.80
N HIS A 211 -1.10 8.39 6.50
CA HIS A 211 -1.06 9.84 6.74
C HIS A 211 0.02 10.56 5.91
N ALA A 212 0.59 9.89 4.92
CA ALA A 212 1.59 10.42 4.01
C ALA A 212 1.33 9.96 2.58
N SER A 213 1.82 10.73 1.60
CA SER A 213 1.91 10.22 0.23
C SER A 213 3.04 9.19 0.17
N VAL A 214 2.70 7.95 -0.17
CA VAL A 214 3.65 6.84 -0.25
C VAL A 214 4.04 6.61 -1.71
N SER A 215 5.33 6.64 -2.01
CA SER A 215 5.87 6.10 -3.24
C SER A 215 6.28 4.65 -3.04
N VAL A 216 6.09 3.81 -4.05
CA VAL A 216 6.39 2.38 -4.03
C VAL A 216 7.57 2.11 -4.95
N GLN A 217 8.67 1.58 -4.41
CA GLN A 217 9.80 1.10 -5.19
C GLN A 217 9.75 -0.43 -5.24
N ALA A 218 9.27 -0.97 -6.36
CA ALA A 218 8.99 -2.40 -6.52
C ALA A 218 9.11 -2.84 -7.98
N GLY A 219 9.25 -4.14 -8.21
CA GLY A 219 8.84 -4.76 -9.46
C GLY A 219 7.33 -5.05 -9.41
N ILE A 220 6.67 -5.02 -10.55
CA ILE A 220 5.24 -5.31 -10.69
C ILE A 220 5.07 -6.76 -11.16
N PRO A 221 4.21 -7.57 -10.52
CA PRO A 221 3.78 -8.86 -11.06
C PRO A 221 3.13 -8.71 -12.43
N MET A 222 3.64 -9.40 -13.43
CA MET A 222 3.19 -9.37 -14.83
C MET A 222 3.04 -10.77 -15.40
N VAL A 223 2.15 -10.94 -16.36
CA VAL A 223 1.99 -12.21 -17.09
C VAL A 223 3.14 -12.39 -18.06
N ALA A 224 3.83 -13.51 -17.98
CA ALA A 224 4.92 -13.88 -18.87
C ALA A 224 4.76 -15.30 -19.37
N GLU A 225 5.28 -15.57 -20.57
CA GLU A 225 5.41 -16.91 -21.12
C GLU A 225 6.82 -17.43 -20.81
N VAL A 226 6.90 -18.59 -20.18
CA VAL A 226 8.16 -19.29 -19.91
C VAL A 226 8.06 -20.73 -20.43
N SER A 227 8.88 -21.06 -21.40
CA SER A 227 8.93 -22.42 -21.99
C SER A 227 7.59 -22.95 -22.54
N GLY A 228 6.75 -22.06 -23.10
CA GLY A 228 5.44 -22.41 -23.66
C GLY A 228 4.28 -22.42 -22.63
N GLU A 229 4.56 -22.14 -21.37
CA GLU A 229 3.56 -22.01 -20.32
C GLU A 229 3.46 -20.55 -19.87
N TYR A 230 2.23 -20.11 -19.55
CA TYR A 230 2.01 -18.77 -18.99
C TYR A 230 2.04 -18.80 -17.47
N GLY A 231 2.75 -17.85 -16.89
CA GLY A 231 2.90 -17.71 -15.46
C GLY A 231 3.07 -16.25 -15.05
N TRP A 232 3.28 -16.02 -13.78
CA TRP A 232 3.56 -14.70 -13.24
C TRP A 232 5.07 -14.51 -13.04
N SER A 233 5.57 -13.37 -13.46
CA SER A 233 6.95 -12.91 -13.23
C SER A 233 6.93 -11.52 -12.60
N VAL A 234 8.07 -11.04 -12.10
CA VAL A 234 8.19 -9.70 -11.55
C VAL A 234 9.03 -8.84 -12.49
N SER A 235 8.54 -7.68 -12.86
CA SER A 235 9.27 -6.72 -13.70
C SER A 235 10.52 -6.17 -12.99
N VAL A 236 11.36 -5.48 -13.74
CA VAL A 236 12.43 -4.66 -13.13
C VAL A 236 11.81 -3.62 -12.18
N SER A 237 12.49 -3.35 -11.07
CA SER A 237 12.01 -2.40 -10.06
C SER A 237 11.89 -0.99 -10.64
N GLY A 238 10.74 -0.39 -10.44
CA GLY A 238 10.41 1.00 -10.76
C GLY A 238 9.91 1.76 -9.54
N THR A 239 9.54 3.02 -9.74
CA THR A 239 8.89 3.85 -8.70
C THR A 239 7.47 4.17 -9.14
N TYR A 240 6.51 3.86 -8.28
CA TYR A 240 5.09 3.90 -8.58
C TYR A 240 4.30 4.60 -7.47
N ALA A 241 3.06 5.01 -7.78
CA ALA A 241 2.05 5.29 -6.76
C ALA A 241 1.54 3.97 -6.13
N THR A 242 0.88 4.04 -4.99
CA THR A 242 0.27 2.87 -4.33
C THR A 242 -0.84 2.22 -5.15
N THR A 243 -1.46 2.97 -6.03
CA THR A 243 -2.44 2.49 -7.01
C THR A 243 -2.16 3.19 -8.32
N GLN A 244 -2.12 2.44 -9.40
CA GLN A 244 -1.95 2.95 -10.75
C GLN A 244 -2.77 2.14 -11.76
N GLU A 245 -3.23 2.82 -12.78
CA GLU A 245 -3.89 2.24 -13.95
C GLU A 245 -3.26 2.84 -15.20
N GLU A 246 -3.04 2.00 -16.19
CA GLU A 246 -2.46 2.39 -17.46
C GLU A 246 -3.27 1.76 -18.60
N SER A 247 -3.47 2.51 -19.69
CA SER A 247 -4.08 2.00 -20.91
C SER A 247 -2.99 1.48 -21.83
N ARG A 248 -3.12 0.20 -22.25
CA ARG A 248 -2.24 -0.44 -23.24
C ARG A 248 -3.04 -0.77 -24.47
N THR A 249 -2.55 -0.39 -25.65
CA THR A 249 -3.14 -0.81 -26.93
C THR A 249 -2.50 -2.11 -27.39
N LEU A 250 -3.32 -3.14 -27.49
CA LEU A 250 -2.98 -4.43 -28.11
C LEU A 250 -3.31 -4.33 -29.59
N ALA A 251 -2.31 -4.49 -30.46
CA ALA A 251 -2.49 -4.42 -31.90
C ALA A 251 -2.03 -5.72 -32.56
N TRP A 252 -2.64 -6.05 -33.69
CA TRP A 252 -2.25 -7.19 -34.54
C TRP A 252 -2.33 -6.78 -36.00
N ASP A 253 -1.42 -7.31 -36.80
CA ASP A 253 -1.38 -7.16 -38.27
C ASP A 253 -0.75 -8.40 -38.89
N GLN A 254 -1.53 -9.09 -39.69
CA GLN A 254 -1.08 -10.24 -40.47
C GLN A 254 -1.74 -10.21 -41.81
N SER A 255 -0.95 -10.50 -42.89
CA SER A 255 -1.46 -10.56 -44.23
C SER A 255 -0.87 -11.75 -44.98
N GLY A 256 -1.51 -12.11 -46.08
CA GLY A 256 -1.06 -13.20 -46.94
C GLY A 256 -1.88 -13.31 -48.24
N THR A 257 -1.71 -14.42 -48.94
CA THR A 257 -2.36 -14.68 -50.21
C THR A 257 -3.04 -16.05 -50.19
N LEU A 258 -4.28 -16.12 -50.63
CA LEU A 258 -5.02 -17.37 -50.86
C LEU A 258 -5.00 -17.73 -52.36
N GLN A 259 -4.54 -18.93 -52.67
CA GLN A 259 -4.67 -19.49 -54.01
C GLN A 259 -6.12 -19.94 -54.26
N PRO A 260 -6.53 -20.15 -55.53
CA PRO A 260 -7.83 -20.74 -55.86
C PRO A 260 -8.11 -22.03 -55.06
N GLY A 261 -9.28 -22.10 -54.42
CA GLY A 261 -9.68 -23.24 -53.62
C GLY A 261 -9.15 -23.25 -52.18
N GLN A 262 -8.42 -22.22 -51.78
CA GLN A 262 -7.93 -22.10 -50.39
C GLN A 262 -8.84 -21.25 -49.48
N TRP A 263 -8.78 -21.51 -48.19
CA TRP A 263 -9.41 -20.72 -47.15
C TRP A 263 -8.47 -20.63 -45.93
N ILE A 264 -8.67 -19.62 -45.11
CA ILE A 264 -7.96 -19.39 -43.83
C ILE A 264 -8.92 -18.93 -42.75
N SER A 265 -8.65 -19.38 -41.53
CA SER A 265 -9.33 -18.93 -40.32
C SER A 265 -8.27 -18.54 -39.28
N LEU A 266 -8.27 -17.31 -38.84
CA LEU A 266 -7.31 -16.75 -37.90
C LEU A 266 -8.05 -16.24 -36.67
N GLN A 267 -7.36 -16.29 -35.52
CA GLN A 267 -7.83 -15.72 -34.28
C GLN A 267 -6.69 -14.93 -33.62
N ALA A 268 -6.98 -13.65 -33.29
CA ALA A 268 -6.12 -12.84 -32.45
C ALA A 268 -6.49 -13.04 -30.99
N THR A 269 -5.56 -13.48 -30.17
CA THR A 269 -5.76 -13.80 -28.77
C THR A 269 -4.72 -13.12 -27.90
N THR A 270 -5.06 -12.84 -26.64
CA THR A 270 -4.13 -12.43 -25.59
C THR A 270 -4.41 -13.24 -24.33
N ARG A 271 -3.52 -13.21 -23.36
CA ARG A 271 -3.77 -13.75 -22.02
C ARG A 271 -4.00 -12.59 -21.07
N ARG A 272 -5.13 -12.62 -20.36
CA ARG A 272 -5.41 -11.70 -19.27
C ARG A 272 -5.09 -12.39 -17.96
N GLY A 273 -4.20 -11.79 -17.18
CA GLY A 273 -3.92 -12.20 -15.81
C GLY A 273 -4.62 -11.29 -14.81
N THR A 274 -5.20 -11.88 -13.77
CA THR A 274 -5.69 -11.17 -12.58
C THR A 274 -5.13 -11.85 -11.37
N ILE A 275 -4.48 -11.08 -10.48
CA ILE A 275 -3.81 -11.63 -9.32
C ILE A 275 -4.13 -10.81 -8.07
N THR A 276 -4.29 -11.49 -6.93
CA THR A 276 -4.33 -10.89 -5.60
C THR A 276 -3.51 -11.76 -4.68
N LEU A 277 -2.46 -11.21 -4.10
CA LEU A 277 -1.52 -11.97 -3.27
C LEU A 277 -0.91 -11.10 -2.16
N PRO A 278 -0.41 -11.73 -1.07
CA PRO A 278 0.28 -11.00 -0.02
C PRO A 278 1.62 -10.46 -0.53
N PHE A 279 1.97 -9.27 -0.09
CA PHE A 279 3.31 -8.73 -0.22
C PHE A 279 3.92 -8.40 1.14
N GLN A 280 5.23 -8.37 1.20
CA GLN A 280 6.03 -7.89 2.33
C GLN A 280 6.93 -6.76 1.84
N ALA A 281 7.10 -5.74 2.68
CA ALA A 281 7.91 -4.59 2.33
C ALA A 281 8.47 -3.90 3.58
N THR A 282 9.38 -2.96 3.36
CA THR A 282 9.86 -2.03 4.37
C THR A 282 9.28 -0.65 4.08
N MET A 283 8.55 -0.09 5.03
CA MET A 283 8.15 1.31 4.99
C MET A 283 9.27 2.18 5.54
N GLU A 284 9.72 3.13 4.76
CA GLU A 284 10.72 4.12 5.12
C GLU A 284 10.06 5.49 5.24
N ILE A 285 10.13 6.08 6.43
CA ILE A 285 9.58 7.41 6.73
C ILE A 285 10.71 8.39 6.92
N THR A 286 10.69 9.48 6.17
CA THR A 286 11.59 10.62 6.35
C THR A 286 10.81 11.76 7.01
N LEU A 287 11.34 12.24 8.14
CA LEU A 287 10.77 13.36 8.87
C LEU A 287 11.33 14.70 8.34
N LEU A 288 10.64 15.81 8.59
CA LEU A 288 11.13 17.16 8.22
C LEU A 288 12.48 17.50 8.88
N SER A 289 12.83 16.84 9.98
CA SER A 289 14.15 16.95 10.62
C SER A 289 15.27 16.27 9.84
N GLY A 290 14.98 15.56 8.76
CA GLY A 290 15.92 14.70 8.04
C GLY A 290 16.12 13.31 8.68
N THR A 291 15.50 13.06 9.82
CA THR A 291 15.56 11.73 10.48
C THR A 291 14.80 10.71 9.67
N ILE A 292 15.41 9.56 9.41
CA ILE A 292 14.81 8.42 8.72
C ILE A 292 14.61 7.29 9.72
N PHE A 293 13.44 6.63 9.65
CA PHE A 293 13.21 5.38 10.35
C PHE A 293 12.41 4.42 9.47
N GLN A 294 12.51 3.13 9.77
CA GLN A 294 11.92 2.08 8.97
C GLN A 294 11.17 1.09 9.86
N TYR A 295 10.14 0.48 9.28
CA TYR A 295 9.41 -0.66 9.87
C TYR A 295 8.89 -1.58 8.78
N ALA A 296 8.69 -2.86 9.15
CA ALA A 296 8.14 -3.86 8.24
C ALA A 296 6.63 -3.69 8.09
N ILE A 297 6.14 -3.87 6.87
CA ILE A 297 4.71 -3.96 6.56
C ILE A 297 4.42 -5.23 5.77
N SER A 298 3.20 -5.72 5.88
CA SER A 298 2.66 -6.81 5.09
C SER A 298 1.20 -6.53 4.79
N SER A 299 0.80 -6.65 3.53
CA SER A 299 -0.57 -6.41 3.08
C SER A 299 -0.82 -7.12 1.75
N MET A 300 -1.86 -6.73 1.01
CA MET A 300 -2.27 -7.36 -0.24
C MET A 300 -1.92 -6.50 -1.44
N TYR A 301 -1.34 -7.13 -2.45
CA TYR A 301 -1.20 -6.60 -3.80
C TYR A 301 -2.34 -7.15 -4.65
N SER A 302 -2.87 -6.33 -5.55
CA SER A 302 -3.78 -6.75 -6.62
C SER A 302 -3.36 -6.12 -7.94
N GLY A 303 -3.49 -6.88 -9.03
CA GLY A 303 -3.11 -6.41 -10.36
C GLY A 303 -3.84 -7.12 -11.49
N VAL A 304 -3.91 -6.43 -12.62
CA VAL A 304 -4.38 -6.94 -13.91
C VAL A 304 -3.32 -6.65 -14.96
N ASP A 305 -2.93 -7.67 -15.71
CA ASP A 305 -1.98 -7.52 -16.82
C ASP A 305 -2.44 -8.33 -18.03
N TYR A 306 -1.86 -8.03 -19.19
CA TYR A 306 -2.14 -8.71 -20.45
C TYR A 306 -0.82 -9.02 -21.17
N THR A 307 -0.76 -10.19 -21.86
CA THR A 307 0.34 -10.49 -22.78
C THR A 307 0.23 -9.67 -24.06
N SER A 308 1.25 -9.79 -24.93
CA SER A 308 1.16 -9.44 -26.34
C SER A 308 0.04 -10.23 -27.04
N VAL A 309 -0.28 -9.83 -28.26
CA VAL A 309 -1.26 -10.54 -29.08
C VAL A 309 -0.58 -11.68 -29.82
N ASP A 310 -1.18 -12.86 -29.72
CA ASP A 310 -0.85 -14.04 -30.53
C ASP A 310 -1.89 -14.21 -31.63
N ILE A 311 -1.44 -14.42 -32.87
CA ILE A 311 -2.30 -14.78 -34.00
C ILE A 311 -2.15 -16.27 -34.27
N THR A 312 -3.23 -17.01 -34.08
CA THR A 312 -3.28 -18.45 -34.32
C THR A 312 -4.12 -18.78 -35.56
N ASN A 313 -3.61 -19.70 -36.40
CA ASN A 313 -4.40 -20.28 -37.45
C ASN A 313 -5.27 -21.40 -36.89
N THR A 314 -6.59 -21.18 -36.88
CA THR A 314 -7.57 -22.12 -36.35
C THR A 314 -8.13 -23.08 -37.40
N GLY A 315 -7.80 -22.87 -38.70
CA GLY A 315 -8.13 -23.74 -39.77
C GLY A 315 -7.66 -23.21 -41.13
N SER A 316 -7.17 -24.10 -41.97
CA SER A 316 -6.78 -23.79 -43.36
C SER A 316 -6.86 -25.03 -44.24
N ARG A 317 -7.08 -24.84 -45.53
CA ARG A 317 -6.97 -25.92 -46.53
C ARG A 317 -5.61 -25.79 -47.20
N ALA A 318 -4.82 -26.87 -47.20
CA ALA A 318 -3.47 -27.06 -47.77
C ALA A 318 -2.74 -25.76 -48.12
N LEU A 319 -1.99 -25.24 -47.13
CA LEU A 319 -1.03 -24.14 -47.35
C LEU A 319 0.32 -24.72 -47.67
N ASP A 320 0.61 -24.95 -48.94
CA ASP A 320 1.99 -25.03 -49.41
C ASP A 320 2.53 -23.59 -49.37
N GLN A 321 3.34 -23.30 -48.35
CA GLN A 321 4.15 -22.10 -48.15
C GLN A 321 3.37 -20.75 -48.02
N VAL A 322 3.10 -20.33 -46.77
CA VAL A 322 2.80 -18.94 -46.42
C VAL A 322 4.05 -18.32 -45.82
N GLU A 323 4.67 -17.36 -46.47
CA GLU A 323 5.66 -16.49 -45.83
C GLU A 323 4.96 -15.60 -44.83
N VAL A 324 5.14 -15.89 -43.55
CA VAL A 324 4.66 -15.04 -42.42
C VAL A 324 5.69 -13.91 -42.25
N LYS A 325 5.33 -12.69 -42.65
CA LYS A 325 6.08 -11.50 -42.29
C LYS A 325 5.49 -10.97 -40.97
N THR A 326 6.12 -11.30 -39.86
CA THR A 326 5.82 -10.69 -38.57
C THR A 326 6.53 -9.33 -38.54
N THR A 327 5.76 -8.25 -38.56
CA THR A 327 6.30 -6.90 -38.32
C THR A 327 6.09 -6.58 -36.84
N GLU A 328 7.16 -6.68 -36.08
CA GLU A 328 7.16 -6.11 -34.72
C GLU A 328 7.09 -4.59 -34.83
N GLN A 329 5.93 -4.01 -34.54
CA GLN A 329 5.85 -2.58 -34.30
C GLN A 329 6.19 -2.32 -32.83
N GLN A 330 7.33 -1.64 -32.64
CA GLN A 330 7.67 -1.03 -31.35
C GLN A 330 6.58 -0.02 -30.99
N VAL A 331 5.98 -0.18 -29.83
CA VAL A 331 5.08 0.82 -29.23
C VAL A 331 5.95 1.99 -28.79
N GLU A 332 5.84 3.14 -29.48
CA GLU A 332 6.39 4.40 -28.98
C GLU A 332 5.62 4.78 -27.73
N GLY A 333 6.28 4.64 -26.57
CA GLY A 333 5.82 5.21 -25.32
C GLY A 333 5.88 6.74 -25.40
N VAL A 334 4.87 7.39 -24.87
CA VAL A 334 4.87 8.84 -24.65
C VAL A 334 6.08 9.16 -23.75
N GLU A 335 7.09 9.81 -24.32
CA GLU A 335 8.25 10.32 -23.59
C GLU A 335 7.79 11.40 -22.60
N ASP A 336 7.89 11.10 -21.32
CA ASP A 336 7.96 12.13 -20.29
C ASP A 336 9.42 12.61 -20.23
N GLN A 337 9.64 13.83 -20.71
CA GLN A 337 10.95 14.46 -20.78
C GLN A 337 11.47 14.74 -19.36
N ASN A 338 12.25 13.82 -18.77
CA ASN A 338 13.34 14.12 -17.85
C ASN A 338 13.90 12.88 -17.12
N VAL A 339 14.37 11.86 -17.80
CA VAL A 339 15.28 10.89 -17.19
C VAL A 339 16.37 10.50 -18.19
N GLN A 340 17.62 10.81 -17.90
CA GLN A 340 18.79 10.37 -18.64
C GLN A 340 18.93 8.85 -18.55
N PRO A 341 19.15 8.12 -19.64
CA PRO A 341 19.34 6.68 -19.59
C PRO A 341 20.77 6.33 -19.16
N ASN A 342 20.90 5.64 -18.05
CA ASN A 342 22.16 4.99 -17.70
C ASN A 342 22.21 3.63 -18.45
N LYS A 343 23.16 3.56 -19.39
CA LYS A 343 23.46 2.35 -20.16
C LYS A 343 24.15 1.33 -19.26
N GLU A 344 23.45 0.26 -18.90
CA GLU A 344 24.07 -1.07 -18.76
C GLU A 344 22.98 -2.14 -18.80
N ALA A 345 22.89 -2.82 -19.93
CA ALA A 345 22.14 -4.06 -20.06
C ALA A 345 22.87 -5.16 -19.28
N LYS A 346 22.21 -5.75 -18.29
CA LYS A 346 22.62 -7.02 -17.70
C LYS A 346 21.43 -7.96 -17.57
N GLU A 347 21.70 -9.14 -18.07
CA GLU A 347 20.95 -10.38 -18.09
C GLU A 347 19.88 -10.58 -17.03
N CYS A 348 18.71 -10.99 -17.49
CA CYS A 348 17.61 -11.50 -16.71
C CYS A 348 18.03 -12.81 -16.03
N THR A 349 18.34 -12.77 -14.73
CA THR A 349 18.57 -13.97 -13.94
C THR A 349 17.25 -14.47 -13.38
N LEU A 350 16.75 -15.58 -13.91
CA LEU A 350 15.63 -16.34 -13.33
C LEU A 350 16.07 -16.96 -12.01
N LEU A 351 15.51 -16.51 -10.90
CA LEU A 351 15.62 -17.16 -9.60
C LEU A 351 14.47 -18.18 -9.46
N PHE A 352 14.77 -19.44 -9.71
CA PHE A 352 13.99 -20.56 -9.17
C PHE A 352 14.53 -20.85 -7.76
N ALA A 353 13.68 -20.77 -6.78
CA ALA A 353 13.95 -21.31 -5.44
C ALA A 353 13.51 -22.79 -5.43
N GLU A 354 14.43 -23.66 -5.07
CA GLU A 354 14.13 -25.03 -4.62
C GLU A 354 13.39 -25.03 -3.28
#